data_6ebdd059ce4e403cf75ea0eb866fa428
#
_entry.id   6ebdd059ce4e403cf75ea0eb866fa428
#
_cell.length_a   1.000
_cell.length_b   1.000
_cell.length_c   1.000
_cell.angle_alpha   90.00
_cell.angle_beta   90.00
_cell.angle_gamma   90.00
#
_symmetry.space_group_name_H-M   'P 1'
#
loop_
_entity.id
_entity.type
_entity.pdbx_description
1 polymer ?
#
loop_
_entity_poly.entity_id
_entity_poly.type
_entity_poly.pdbx_seq_one_letter_code
_entity_poly.pdbx_strand_id
1 'polypeptide(L)'
;MLESAERRGKSYEGFFRSTRPAPTAPGRFIHEQGMIRRDPIGLLKLTMGSAGTVVEGWMIPLHGQLYSIATEMNSGTLLFGIFNGLGATKVDVFDGLTLLPGADKGRSPTATAILCERVGNLSGDPETDDRCCRELMAINPLAPEGSVPEHIRNHLVRDIGPAQLALGGDWLLNALLSRSMSSGPDFDTLHAAEEVKTKK
;
A
#
# COMPACT_ATOMS: atom_id res chain seq x y z
N MET A 1 -12.18 17.49 -9.83
CA MET A 1 -11.62 16.51 -8.86
C MET A 1 -12.65 16.16 -7.79
N LEU A 2 -13.20 17.10 -7.02
CA LEU A 2 -14.24 16.85 -5.99
C LEU A 2 -15.49 16.16 -6.56
N GLU A 3 -16.03 16.64 -7.66
CA GLU A 3 -17.23 16.07 -8.31
C GLU A 3 -17.02 14.60 -8.75
N SER A 4 -15.81 14.23 -9.17
CA SER A 4 -15.46 12.83 -9.48
C SER A 4 -15.38 11.98 -8.21
N ALA A 5 -14.85 12.53 -7.12
CA ALA A 5 -14.79 11.86 -5.83
C ALA A 5 -16.19 11.67 -5.23
N GLU A 6 -17.06 12.66 -5.35
CA GLU A 6 -18.45 12.56 -4.89
C GLU A 6 -19.23 11.44 -5.58
N ARG A 7 -19.16 11.38 -6.90
CA ARG A 7 -19.95 10.41 -7.68
C ARG A 7 -19.38 8.99 -7.59
N ARG A 8 -18.06 8.83 -7.57
CA ARG A 8 -17.38 7.53 -7.59
C ARG A 8 -16.94 7.05 -6.21
N GLY A 9 -16.78 7.95 -5.26
CA GLY A 9 -16.30 7.65 -3.92
C GLY A 9 -17.23 6.75 -3.11
N LYS A 10 -18.54 6.89 -3.29
CA LYS A 10 -19.54 6.13 -2.53
C LYS A 10 -19.37 4.62 -2.65
N SER A 11 -18.90 4.12 -3.79
CA SER A 11 -18.68 2.70 -4.01
C SER A 11 -17.55 2.12 -3.14
N TYR A 12 -16.62 2.95 -2.65
CA TYR A 12 -15.48 2.56 -1.82
C TYR A 12 -15.75 2.72 -0.31
N GLU A 13 -16.87 3.35 0.10
CA GLU A 13 -17.15 3.52 1.53
C GLU A 13 -17.43 2.18 2.21
N GLY A 14 -16.71 1.86 3.29
CA GLY A 14 -16.84 0.61 4.03
C GLY A 14 -15.62 0.26 4.86
N PHE A 15 -15.68 -0.92 5.49
CA PHE A 15 -14.55 -1.52 6.15
C PHE A 15 -13.81 -2.46 5.22
N PHE A 16 -12.48 -2.37 5.24
CA PHE A 16 -11.61 -3.15 4.37
C PHE A 16 -10.49 -3.82 5.14
N ARG A 17 -10.07 -4.97 4.63
CA ARG A 17 -8.84 -5.65 5.01
C ARG A 17 -7.87 -5.56 3.85
N SER A 18 -6.71 -4.98 4.04
CA SER A 18 -5.61 -5.07 3.09
C SER A 18 -4.80 -6.33 3.34
N THR A 19 -4.25 -6.90 2.28
CA THR A 19 -3.32 -8.02 2.31
C THR A 19 -2.11 -7.66 1.47
N ARG A 20 -0.91 -7.80 2.04
CA ARG A 20 0.37 -7.58 1.33
C ARG A 20 1.47 -8.49 1.87
N PRO A 21 2.56 -8.73 1.14
CA PRO A 21 3.71 -9.45 1.67
C PRO A 21 4.28 -8.78 2.92
N ALA A 22 4.66 -9.60 3.90
CA ALA A 22 5.27 -9.10 5.13
C ALA A 22 6.74 -8.70 4.88
N PRO A 23 7.13 -7.44 5.11
CA PRO A 23 8.48 -6.97 4.76
C PRO A 23 9.58 -7.59 5.61
N THR A 24 9.25 -8.04 6.83
CA THR A 24 10.20 -8.60 7.80
C THR A 24 10.08 -10.13 7.96
N ALA A 25 9.16 -10.77 7.24
CA ALA A 25 8.90 -12.21 7.33
C ALA A 25 8.67 -12.78 5.91
N PRO A 26 9.75 -13.13 5.17
CA PRO A 26 9.65 -13.66 3.81
C PRO A 26 8.68 -14.84 3.71
N GLY A 27 7.86 -14.83 2.66
CA GLY A 27 6.82 -15.86 2.44
C GLY A 27 5.56 -15.72 3.31
N ARG A 28 5.52 -14.77 4.25
CA ARG A 28 4.35 -14.46 5.07
C ARG A 28 3.62 -13.22 4.53
N PHE A 29 2.39 -13.06 4.98
CA PHE A 29 1.55 -11.91 4.63
C PHE A 29 1.10 -11.19 5.89
N ILE A 30 0.77 -9.93 5.73
CA ILE A 30 0.13 -9.14 6.77
C ILE A 30 -1.22 -8.65 6.29
N HIS A 31 -2.13 -8.57 7.24
CA HIS A 31 -3.44 -7.96 7.11
C HIS A 31 -3.47 -6.67 7.91
N GLU A 32 -3.82 -5.59 7.27
CA GLU A 32 -4.16 -4.34 7.97
C GLU A 32 -5.64 -4.09 7.72
N GLN A 33 -6.34 -3.63 8.73
CA GLN A 33 -7.78 -3.43 8.63
C GLN A 33 -8.13 -1.99 8.92
N GLY A 34 -9.26 -1.54 8.40
CA GLY A 34 -9.69 -0.18 8.64
C GLY A 34 -10.91 0.21 7.83
N MET A 35 -11.07 1.51 7.68
CA MET A 35 -12.26 2.12 7.13
C MET A 35 -11.91 3.13 6.05
N ILE A 36 -12.71 3.11 4.99
CA ILE A 36 -12.78 4.19 4.01
C ILE A 36 -14.15 4.84 4.18
N ARG A 37 -14.15 6.13 4.50
CA ARG A 37 -15.38 6.91 4.72
C ARG A 37 -15.22 8.28 4.11
N ARG A 38 -16.30 8.81 3.54
CA ARG A 38 -16.33 10.20 3.10
C ARG A 38 -16.28 11.13 4.29
N ASP A 39 -15.45 12.13 4.20
CA ASP A 39 -15.41 13.20 5.18
C ASP A 39 -16.44 14.31 4.84
N PRO A 40 -16.61 15.29 5.74
CA PRO A 40 -17.55 16.40 5.52
C PRO A 40 -17.24 17.27 4.28
N ILE A 41 -15.99 17.29 3.81
CA ILE A 41 -15.60 18.04 2.59
C ILE A 41 -15.74 17.22 1.30
N GLY A 42 -16.22 15.98 1.39
CA GLY A 42 -16.54 15.13 0.24
C GLY A 42 -15.39 14.25 -0.27
N LEU A 43 -14.22 14.29 0.37
CA LEU A 43 -13.11 13.40 0.05
C LEU A 43 -13.23 12.05 0.78
N LEU A 44 -12.69 10.99 0.20
CA LEU A 44 -12.57 9.71 0.89
C LEU A 44 -11.41 9.77 1.87
N LYS A 45 -11.71 9.67 3.18
CA LYS A 45 -10.72 9.48 4.23
C LYS A 45 -10.46 7.98 4.40
N LEU A 46 -9.19 7.62 4.40
CA LEU A 46 -8.68 6.30 4.77
C LEU A 46 -8.20 6.37 6.23
N THR A 47 -8.65 5.41 7.05
CA THR A 47 -8.07 5.11 8.36
C THR A 47 -7.86 3.61 8.41
N MET A 48 -6.61 3.17 8.45
CA MET A 48 -6.25 1.75 8.38
C MET A 48 -5.06 1.47 9.29
N GLY A 49 -4.93 0.25 9.78
CA GLY A 49 -3.78 -0.10 10.60
C GLY A 49 -3.84 -1.50 11.20
N SER A 50 -2.97 -1.72 12.17
CA SER A 50 -2.86 -2.98 12.90
C SER A 50 -2.00 -2.82 14.16
N ALA A 51 -2.40 -3.46 15.25
CA ALA A 51 -1.57 -3.61 16.46
C ALA A 51 -0.85 -2.33 16.93
N GLY A 52 -1.55 -1.20 16.93
CA GLY A 52 -1.01 0.11 17.39
C GLY A 52 -0.37 0.97 16.30
N THR A 53 -0.24 0.47 15.09
CA THR A 53 0.12 1.28 13.91
C THR A 53 -1.16 1.81 13.27
N VAL A 54 -1.22 3.11 13.04
CA VAL A 54 -2.36 3.77 12.38
C VAL A 54 -1.87 4.56 11.19
N VAL A 55 -2.49 4.33 10.04
CA VAL A 55 -2.28 5.06 8.79
C VAL A 55 -3.53 5.87 8.51
N GLU A 56 -3.39 7.17 8.37
CA GLU A 56 -4.48 8.06 7.97
C GLU A 56 -4.13 8.80 6.68
N GLY A 57 -5.13 9.04 5.85
CA GLY A 57 -4.91 9.76 4.61
C GLY A 57 -6.17 9.91 3.77
N TRP A 58 -5.93 10.20 2.50
CA TRP A 58 -6.96 10.52 1.53
C TRP A 58 -6.88 9.59 0.33
N MET A 59 -8.06 9.27 -0.21
CA MET A 59 -8.18 8.51 -1.45
C MET A 59 -8.98 9.30 -2.47
N ILE A 60 -8.51 9.31 -3.71
CA ILE A 60 -9.06 10.14 -4.78
C ILE A 60 -9.34 9.26 -6.00
N PRO A 61 -10.61 8.95 -6.30
CA PRO A 61 -10.97 8.27 -7.53
C PRO A 61 -10.82 9.22 -8.72
N LEU A 62 -9.93 8.91 -9.64
CA LEU A 62 -9.62 9.75 -10.79
C LEU A 62 -9.26 8.89 -12.02
N HIS A 63 -9.89 9.17 -13.16
CA HIS A 63 -9.61 8.51 -14.45
C HIS A 63 -9.57 6.97 -14.42
N GLY A 64 -10.48 6.34 -13.68
CA GLY A 64 -10.54 4.88 -13.60
C GLY A 64 -9.52 4.24 -12.64
N GLN A 65 -8.81 5.06 -11.89
CA GLN A 65 -7.87 4.64 -10.85
C GLN A 65 -8.28 5.22 -9.51
N LEU A 66 -7.80 4.62 -8.42
CA LEU A 66 -7.93 5.16 -7.08
C LEU A 66 -6.53 5.50 -6.56
N TYR A 67 -6.30 6.78 -6.29
CA TYR A 67 -5.02 7.27 -5.75
C TYR A 67 -5.13 7.46 -4.25
N SER A 68 -4.08 7.15 -3.51
CA SER A 68 -4.00 7.46 -2.09
C SER A 68 -2.71 8.21 -1.71
N ILE A 69 -2.86 9.08 -0.72
CA ILE A 69 -1.75 9.67 0.02
C ILE A 69 -2.08 9.55 1.50
N ALA A 70 -1.21 8.94 2.26
CA ALA A 70 -1.44 8.66 3.67
C ALA A 70 -0.16 8.79 4.50
N THR A 71 -0.34 8.92 5.80
CA THR A 71 0.77 9.04 6.77
C THR A 71 0.59 7.99 7.86
N GLU A 72 1.66 7.27 8.18
CA GLU A 72 1.70 6.48 9.41
C GLU A 72 1.89 7.44 10.60
N MET A 73 0.93 7.41 11.51
CA MET A 73 0.73 8.48 12.50
C MET A 73 1.82 8.56 13.59
N ASN A 74 2.49 7.44 13.90
CA ASN A 74 3.53 7.42 14.91
C ASN A 74 4.88 7.91 14.36
N SER A 75 5.25 7.49 13.15
CA SER A 75 6.55 7.79 12.54
C SER A 75 6.53 8.99 11.59
N GLY A 76 5.36 9.46 11.19
CA GLY A 76 5.20 10.46 10.13
C GLY A 76 5.58 9.94 8.73
N THR A 77 5.70 8.62 8.56
CA THR A 77 6.06 8.01 7.28
C THR A 77 4.96 8.22 6.26
N LEU A 78 5.32 8.81 5.12
CA LEU A 78 4.41 9.02 4.01
C LEU A 78 4.29 7.74 3.16
N LEU A 79 3.05 7.45 2.74
CA LEU A 79 2.70 6.34 1.87
C LEU A 79 1.90 6.86 0.69
N PHE A 80 2.19 6.34 -0.49
CA PHE A 80 1.42 6.61 -1.70
C PHE A 80 0.84 5.32 -2.23
N GLY A 81 -0.35 5.39 -2.83
CA GLY A 81 -0.97 4.23 -3.46
C GLY A 81 -1.59 4.58 -4.81
N ILE A 82 -1.52 3.64 -5.73
CA ILE A 82 -2.26 3.66 -6.98
C ILE A 82 -2.94 2.30 -7.10
N PHE A 83 -4.27 2.33 -7.17
CA PHE A 83 -5.08 1.12 -7.22
C PHE A 83 -5.90 1.08 -8.50
N ASN A 84 -6.18 -0.13 -8.97
CA ASN A 84 -7.11 -0.35 -10.06
C ASN A 84 -8.50 0.13 -9.65
N GLY A 85 -9.07 1.05 -10.42
CA GLY A 85 -10.41 1.57 -10.19
C GLY A 85 -11.45 0.65 -10.82
N LEU A 86 -12.46 0.30 -10.03
CA LEU A 86 -13.60 -0.45 -10.51
C LEU A 86 -14.78 0.50 -10.76
N GLY A 87 -15.40 0.42 -11.93
CA GLY A 87 -16.62 1.16 -12.26
C GLY A 87 -17.90 0.61 -11.60
N ALA A 88 -17.75 -0.19 -10.55
CA ALA A 88 -18.84 -0.85 -9.85
C ALA A 88 -19.59 0.10 -8.92
N THR A 89 -20.89 -0.14 -8.72
CA THR A 89 -21.70 0.59 -7.75
C THR A 89 -21.31 0.32 -6.30
N LYS A 90 -20.70 -0.83 -6.06
CA LYS A 90 -20.08 -1.23 -4.80
C LYS A 90 -18.76 -1.97 -5.11
N VAL A 91 -17.69 -1.56 -4.48
CA VAL A 91 -16.37 -2.18 -4.65
C VAL A 91 -16.14 -3.13 -3.49
N ASP A 92 -16.09 -4.41 -3.76
CA ASP A 92 -15.81 -5.44 -2.74
C ASP A 92 -14.32 -5.82 -2.69
N VAL A 93 -13.61 -5.68 -3.81
CA VAL A 93 -12.16 -5.94 -3.91
C VAL A 93 -11.53 -4.87 -4.80
N PHE A 94 -10.36 -4.38 -4.41
CA PHE A 94 -9.49 -3.59 -5.28
C PHE A 94 -8.03 -3.87 -4.94
N ASP A 95 -7.17 -3.75 -5.92
CA ASP A 95 -5.74 -4.05 -5.81
C ASP A 95 -4.89 -2.95 -6.44
N GLY A 96 -3.62 -2.95 -6.14
CA GLY A 96 -2.69 -1.97 -6.69
C GLY A 96 -1.29 -2.06 -6.10
N LEU A 97 -0.61 -0.93 -6.16
CA LEU A 97 0.73 -0.77 -5.63
C LEU A 97 0.75 0.34 -4.58
N THR A 98 1.47 0.10 -3.50
CA THR A 98 1.83 1.12 -2.51
C THR A 98 3.33 1.41 -2.57
N LEU A 99 3.69 2.68 -2.47
CA LEU A 99 5.04 3.18 -2.37
C LEU A 99 5.27 3.68 -0.95
N LEU A 100 6.28 3.13 -0.29
CA LEU A 100 6.63 3.45 1.10
C LEU A 100 8.13 3.25 1.32
N PRO A 101 8.71 3.82 2.37
CA PRO A 101 10.06 3.48 2.78
C PRO A 101 10.16 2.02 3.23
N GLY A 102 11.20 1.33 2.81
CA GLY A 102 11.49 -0.03 3.22
C GLY A 102 11.82 -0.16 4.71
N ALA A 103 11.83 -1.39 5.19
CA ALA A 103 12.17 -1.72 6.58
C ALA A 103 13.69 -1.75 6.84
N ASP A 104 14.52 -1.57 5.81
CA ASP A 104 15.96 -1.50 5.91
C ASP A 104 16.43 -0.19 6.59
N LYS A 105 17.66 -0.19 7.10
CA LYS A 105 18.26 0.98 7.78
C LYS A 105 18.30 2.24 6.91
N GLY A 106 18.44 2.07 5.58
CA GLY A 106 18.46 3.16 4.62
C GLY A 106 17.07 3.68 4.25
N ARG A 107 16.00 3.03 4.70
CA ARG A 107 14.61 3.34 4.34
C ARG A 107 14.45 3.47 2.82
N SER A 108 15.01 2.51 2.09
CA SER A 108 14.98 2.49 0.62
C SER A 108 13.54 2.60 0.11
N PRO A 109 13.27 3.40 -0.93
CA PRO A 109 11.96 3.44 -1.56
C PRO A 109 11.54 2.05 -2.02
N THR A 110 10.38 1.61 -1.60
CA THR A 110 9.86 0.26 -1.86
C THR A 110 8.47 0.36 -2.48
N ALA A 111 8.23 -0.44 -3.51
CA ALA A 111 6.91 -0.68 -4.06
C ALA A 111 6.41 -2.05 -3.61
N THR A 112 5.17 -2.11 -3.14
CA THR A 112 4.57 -3.36 -2.66
C THR A 112 3.20 -3.54 -3.27
N ALA A 113 2.93 -4.71 -3.83
CA ALA A 113 1.59 -5.09 -4.25
C ALA A 113 0.68 -5.25 -3.03
N ILE A 114 -0.55 -4.81 -3.16
CA ILE A 114 -1.56 -4.84 -2.11
C ILE A 114 -2.92 -5.19 -2.69
N LEU A 115 -3.66 -6.00 -1.99
CA LEU A 115 -5.06 -6.32 -2.25
C LEU A 115 -5.90 -5.83 -1.08
N CYS A 116 -7.02 -5.18 -1.37
CA CYS A 116 -7.98 -4.72 -0.37
C CYS A 116 -9.32 -5.41 -0.60
N GLU A 117 -9.83 -6.08 0.43
CA GLU A 117 -11.11 -6.80 0.43
C GLU A 117 -12.07 -6.13 1.41
N ARG A 118 -13.30 -5.92 0.99
CA ARG A 118 -14.35 -5.41 1.87
C ARG A 118 -14.70 -6.44 2.92
N VAL A 119 -14.67 -6.05 4.19
CA VAL A 119 -15.04 -6.91 5.33
C VAL A 119 -16.33 -6.44 6.00
N GLY A 120 -16.82 -5.24 5.65
CA GLY A 120 -18.07 -4.72 6.21
C GLY A 120 -18.55 -3.43 5.52
N ASN A 121 -19.79 -3.09 5.79
CA ASN A 121 -20.38 -1.81 5.37
C ASN A 121 -20.41 -0.85 6.55
N LEU A 122 -20.40 0.46 6.26
CA LEU A 122 -20.65 1.47 7.28
C LEU A 122 -22.08 1.34 7.80
N SER A 123 -22.27 1.62 9.09
CA SER A 123 -23.57 1.62 9.74
C SER A 123 -24.39 2.88 9.40
N GLY A 124 -23.68 3.95 9.02
CA GLY A 124 -24.23 5.30 8.86
C GLY A 124 -24.19 6.14 10.14
N ASP A 125 -23.78 5.54 11.25
CA ASP A 125 -23.51 6.26 12.52
C ASP A 125 -22.00 6.39 12.72
N PRO A 126 -21.44 7.62 12.70
CA PRO A 126 -19.99 7.83 12.77
C PRO A 126 -19.33 7.26 14.02
N GLU A 127 -19.98 7.32 15.18
CA GLU A 127 -19.41 6.83 16.45
C GLU A 127 -19.31 5.30 16.45
N THR A 128 -20.33 4.64 15.96
CA THR A 128 -20.34 3.18 15.79
C THR A 128 -19.29 2.73 14.77
N ASP A 129 -19.17 3.43 13.65
CA ASP A 129 -18.18 3.12 12.63
C ASP A 129 -16.74 3.33 13.14
N ASP A 130 -16.49 4.41 13.89
CA ASP A 130 -15.18 4.68 14.48
C ASP A 130 -14.80 3.64 15.55
N ARG A 131 -15.76 3.16 16.34
CA ARG A 131 -15.53 2.06 17.30
C ARG A 131 -15.19 0.77 16.57
N CYS A 132 -15.98 0.39 15.58
CA CYS A 132 -15.74 -0.80 14.75
C CYS A 132 -14.36 -0.74 14.06
N CYS A 133 -13.98 0.42 13.53
CA CYS A 133 -12.67 0.63 12.92
C CYS A 133 -11.53 0.38 13.91
N ARG A 134 -11.63 0.90 15.14
CA ARG A 134 -10.62 0.67 16.20
C ARG A 134 -10.52 -0.81 16.57
N GLU A 135 -11.64 -1.51 16.69
CA GLU A 135 -11.67 -2.95 16.99
C GLU A 135 -11.00 -3.77 15.89
N LEU A 136 -11.26 -3.45 14.62
CA LEU A 136 -10.62 -4.09 13.47
C LEU A 136 -9.10 -3.85 13.45
N MET A 137 -8.65 -2.62 13.72
CA MET A 137 -7.23 -2.27 13.76
C MET A 137 -6.49 -2.90 14.96
N ALA A 138 -7.18 -3.36 15.99
CA ALA A 138 -6.56 -4.05 17.12
C ALA A 138 -6.16 -5.51 16.80
N ILE A 139 -6.59 -6.06 15.69
CA ILE A 139 -6.31 -7.44 15.28
C ILE A 139 -4.82 -7.59 14.92
N ASN A 140 -4.23 -8.75 15.27
CA ASN A 140 -2.85 -9.07 14.92
C ASN A 140 -2.67 -9.03 13.39
N PRO A 141 -1.69 -8.28 12.88
CA PRO A 141 -1.51 -8.13 11.43
C PRO A 141 -0.99 -9.39 10.74
N LEU A 142 -0.26 -10.25 11.44
CA LEU A 142 0.34 -11.42 10.79
C LEU A 142 -0.75 -12.43 10.39
N ALA A 143 -0.92 -12.61 9.08
CA ALA A 143 -1.87 -13.59 8.56
C ALA A 143 -1.50 -14.99 9.06
N PRO A 144 -2.47 -15.79 9.54
CA PRO A 144 -2.24 -17.19 9.86
C PRO A 144 -1.60 -17.92 8.67
N GLU A 145 -0.74 -18.88 8.95
CA GLU A 145 -0.09 -19.65 7.90
C GLU A 145 -1.14 -20.41 7.07
N GLY A 146 -1.02 -20.33 5.74
CA GLY A 146 -1.98 -20.94 4.82
C GLY A 146 -3.34 -20.23 4.70
N SER A 147 -3.59 -19.16 5.46
CA SER A 147 -4.90 -18.47 5.42
C SER A 147 -5.11 -17.61 4.16
N VAL A 148 -4.04 -17.17 3.51
CA VAL A 148 -4.13 -16.41 2.27
C VAL A 148 -4.29 -17.37 1.10
N PRO A 149 -5.38 -17.31 0.33
CA PRO A 149 -5.62 -18.18 -0.82
C PRO A 149 -4.49 -18.14 -1.84
N GLU A 150 -4.22 -19.25 -2.51
CA GLU A 150 -3.11 -19.38 -3.46
C GLU A 150 -3.16 -18.35 -4.59
N HIS A 151 -4.34 -18.11 -5.15
CA HIS A 151 -4.50 -17.12 -6.23
C HIS A 151 -4.18 -15.70 -5.76
N ILE A 152 -4.47 -15.35 -4.51
CA ILE A 152 -4.09 -14.05 -3.92
C ILE A 152 -2.57 -14.00 -3.68
N ARG A 153 -1.99 -15.07 -3.16
CA ARG A 153 -0.53 -15.16 -2.99
C ARG A 153 0.20 -14.96 -4.31
N ASN A 154 -0.22 -15.67 -5.35
CA ASN A 154 0.37 -15.59 -6.68
C ASN A 154 0.20 -14.20 -7.30
N HIS A 155 -0.91 -13.51 -7.03
CA HIS A 155 -1.13 -12.13 -7.48
C HIS A 155 -0.19 -11.14 -6.78
N LEU A 156 0.01 -11.30 -5.46
CA LEU A 156 0.81 -10.37 -4.65
C LEU A 156 2.33 -10.59 -4.74
N VAL A 157 2.79 -11.80 -5.09
CA VAL A 157 4.22 -12.20 -5.06
C VAL A 157 4.70 -12.71 -6.42
N ARG A 158 3.96 -12.44 -7.51
CA ARG A 158 4.41 -12.86 -8.84
C ARG A 158 5.74 -12.17 -9.21
N ASP A 159 6.58 -12.93 -9.89
CA ASP A 159 7.82 -12.40 -10.44
C ASP A 159 7.51 -11.45 -11.60
N ILE A 160 7.96 -10.21 -11.47
CA ILE A 160 7.79 -9.14 -12.45
C ILE A 160 9.13 -8.66 -12.98
N GLY A 161 10.19 -9.44 -12.75
CA GLY A 161 11.55 -9.11 -13.15
C GLY A 161 11.87 -9.37 -14.62
N PRO A 162 13.09 -9.00 -15.07
CA PRO A 162 13.53 -9.20 -16.45
C PRO A 162 13.46 -10.65 -16.95
N ALA A 163 13.60 -11.63 -16.06
CA ALA A 163 13.48 -13.03 -16.40
C ALA A 163 12.07 -13.40 -16.86
N GLN A 164 11.05 -12.87 -16.20
CA GLN A 164 9.65 -13.09 -16.61
C GLN A 164 9.31 -12.38 -17.90
N LEU A 165 9.87 -11.21 -18.14
CA LEU A 165 9.72 -10.50 -19.41
C LEU A 165 10.26 -11.34 -20.57
N ALA A 166 11.42 -11.94 -20.41
CA ALA A 166 12.01 -12.83 -21.43
C ALA A 166 11.16 -14.06 -21.74
N LEU A 167 10.31 -14.48 -20.80
CA LEU A 167 9.35 -15.57 -20.94
C LEU A 167 7.97 -15.12 -21.46
N GLY A 168 7.81 -13.85 -21.85
CA GLY A 168 6.54 -13.29 -22.32
C GLY A 168 5.58 -12.90 -21.19
N GLY A 169 6.09 -12.74 -19.98
CA GLY A 169 5.32 -12.26 -18.82
C GLY A 169 5.05 -10.76 -18.81
N ASP A 170 4.35 -10.30 -17.78
CA ASP A 170 3.92 -8.91 -17.66
C ASP A 170 5.08 -7.92 -17.55
N TRP A 171 4.93 -6.80 -18.24
CA TRP A 171 5.80 -5.65 -18.09
C TRP A 171 5.43 -4.89 -16.82
N LEU A 172 6.14 -5.12 -15.75
CA LEU A 172 6.25 -4.14 -14.67
C LEU A 172 7.71 -3.73 -14.60
N LEU A 173 7.96 -2.47 -14.96
CA LEU A 173 9.22 -1.85 -14.61
C LEU A 173 9.24 -1.74 -13.09
N ASN A 174 9.67 -2.80 -12.45
CA ASN A 174 9.93 -2.77 -11.04
C ASN A 174 11.19 -1.95 -10.83
N ALA A 175 11.01 -0.69 -10.56
CA ALA A 175 12.02 0.04 -9.85
C ALA A 175 12.02 -0.47 -8.38
N LEU A 176 12.57 -1.65 -8.14
CA LEU A 176 13.37 -1.85 -6.97
C LEU A 176 14.48 -0.80 -7.10
N LEU A 177 14.15 0.44 -6.75
CA LEU A 177 15.15 1.46 -6.51
C LEU A 177 15.94 0.91 -5.32
N SER A 178 16.93 0.14 -5.70
CA SER A 178 18.00 -0.30 -4.86
C SER A 178 18.41 0.79 -3.89
N ARG A 179 18.98 0.40 -2.81
CA ARG A 179 19.66 1.17 -1.78
C ARG A 179 20.03 2.56 -2.26
N SER A 180 19.64 3.57 -1.50
CA SER A 180 20.02 4.94 -1.79
C SER A 180 21.52 5.02 -2.07
N MET A 181 21.90 5.43 -3.26
CA MET A 181 23.31 5.64 -3.61
C MET A 181 23.97 6.71 -2.74
N SER A 182 23.18 7.52 -2.02
CA SER A 182 23.66 8.60 -1.14
C SER A 182 24.05 8.15 0.27
N SER A 183 23.81 6.90 0.66
CA SER A 183 24.06 6.43 2.04
C SER A 183 24.57 4.99 2.15
N GLY A 184 25.08 4.41 1.06
CA GLY A 184 25.62 3.05 1.06
C GLY A 184 27.14 3.01 0.85
N PRO A 185 27.80 1.91 1.22
CA PRO A 185 29.23 1.72 0.99
C PRO A 185 29.62 1.79 -0.50
N ASP A 186 28.65 1.60 -1.41
CA ASP A 186 28.90 1.69 -2.86
C ASP A 186 29.10 3.14 -3.34
N PHE A 187 28.48 4.12 -2.66
CA PHE A 187 28.66 5.54 -2.98
C PHE A 187 30.07 6.01 -2.55
N ASP A 188 30.50 5.60 -1.38
CA ASP A 188 31.85 5.94 -0.88
C ASP A 188 32.94 5.33 -1.77
N THR A 189 32.68 4.15 -2.33
CA THR A 189 33.61 3.48 -3.26
C THR A 189 33.67 4.16 -4.62
N LEU A 190 32.58 4.72 -5.11
CA LEU A 190 32.53 5.46 -6.36
C LEU A 190 33.28 6.80 -6.25
N HIS A 191 33.11 7.54 -5.16
CA HIS A 191 33.84 8.79 -4.91
C HIS A 191 35.33 8.57 -4.73
N ALA A 192 35.73 7.52 -4.02
CA ALA A 192 37.12 7.14 -3.86
C ALA A 192 37.80 6.80 -5.20
N ALA A 193 37.07 6.21 -6.14
CA ALA A 193 37.58 5.89 -7.49
C ALA A 193 37.73 7.13 -8.38
N GLU A 194 36.89 8.16 -8.20
CA GLU A 194 37.02 9.43 -8.92
C GLU A 194 38.16 10.30 -8.41
N GLU A 195 38.39 10.34 -7.10
CA GLU A 195 39.51 11.09 -6.52
C GLU A 195 40.88 10.52 -6.95
N VAL A 196 41.01 9.21 -7.19
CA VAL A 196 42.21 8.60 -7.70
C VAL A 196 42.48 8.94 -9.17
N LYS A 197 41.42 9.14 -9.98
CA LYS A 197 41.55 9.55 -11.39
C LYS A 197 41.90 11.04 -11.57
N THR A 198 41.57 11.88 -10.62
CA THR A 198 41.89 13.33 -10.68
C THR A 198 43.29 13.68 -10.18
N LYS A 199 44.00 12.74 -9.54
CA LYS A 199 45.38 12.93 -9.03
C LYS A 199 46.46 12.32 -9.93
N LYS A 200 46.14 11.88 -11.12
CA LYS A 200 47.07 11.45 -12.18
C LYS A 200 47.04 12.46 -13.34
#